data_4c5bfd45225077c13d0e5d42b1aac392
#
_entry.id   4c5bfd45225077c13d0e5d42b1aac392
#
_cell.length_a   1.000
_cell.length_b   1.000
_cell.length_c   1.000
_cell.angle_alpha   90.00
_cell.angle_beta   90.00
_cell.angle_gamma   90.00
#
_symmetry.space_group_name_H-M   'P 1'
#
loop_
_entity.id
_entity.type
_entity.pdbx_description
1 polymer ?
#
loop_
_entity_poly.entity_id
_entity_poly.type
_entity_poly.pdbx_seq_one_letter_code
_entity_poly.pdbx_strand_id
1 'polypeptide(L)'
;MNHTGDEDLKKFLEGLIENDMNSEIEELKALLKVNGVALPPAPPERPVASIEDIPPGARINDVEIAAAVSTGLAAGLVTCSQVMGKCLREDVGMLFGQFHMKKAQAGVTLLRLSKKKGWVVPPPLHVRNSDQA
;
A
#
# COMPACT_ATOMS: atom_id res chain seq x y z
N MET A 1 9.53 -7.23 -0.64
CA MET A 1 10.39 -7.43 0.55
C MET A 1 11.76 -7.97 0.20
N ASN A 2 11.90 -9.08 -0.54
CA ASN A 2 13.21 -9.69 -0.83
C ASN A 2 14.22 -8.76 -1.56
N HIS A 3 13.76 -7.73 -2.26
CA HIS A 3 14.59 -6.73 -2.95
C HIS A 3 14.95 -5.52 -2.09
N THR A 4 14.35 -5.37 -0.90
CA THR A 4 14.51 -4.17 -0.07
C THR A 4 15.85 -4.19 0.64
N GLY A 5 16.68 -3.19 0.39
CA GLY A 5 17.97 -2.97 1.07
C GLY A 5 17.87 -2.02 2.25
N ASP A 6 16.89 -1.11 2.27
CA ASP A 6 16.66 -0.16 3.35
C ASP A 6 15.85 -0.77 4.49
N GLU A 7 16.40 -0.78 5.69
CA GLU A 7 15.78 -1.40 6.87
C GLU A 7 14.49 -0.70 7.34
N ASP A 8 14.39 0.62 7.18
CA ASP A 8 13.16 1.35 7.54
C ASP A 8 12.03 1.02 6.57
N LEU A 9 12.33 0.92 5.28
CA LEU A 9 11.37 0.49 4.27
C LEU A 9 10.95 -0.96 4.48
N LYS A 10 11.88 -1.84 4.80
CA LYS A 10 11.59 -3.25 5.09
C LYS A 10 10.63 -3.39 6.25
N LYS A 11 10.89 -2.72 7.38
CA LYS A 11 9.98 -2.70 8.55
C LYS A 11 8.60 -2.14 8.21
N PHE A 12 8.55 -1.09 7.41
CA PHE A 12 7.27 -0.54 6.94
C PHE A 12 6.48 -1.57 6.12
N LEU A 13 7.14 -2.26 5.18
CA LEU A 13 6.51 -3.28 4.33
C LEU A 13 6.03 -4.49 5.15
N GLU A 14 6.82 -4.95 6.10
CA GLU A 14 6.44 -6.02 7.03
C GLU A 14 5.18 -5.64 7.82
N GLY A 15 5.17 -4.46 8.42
CA GLY A 15 4.01 -3.95 9.14
C GLY A 15 2.78 -3.78 8.25
N LEU A 16 2.94 -3.29 7.03
CA LEU A 16 1.85 -3.15 6.06
C LEU A 16 1.24 -4.51 5.69
N ILE A 17 2.06 -5.54 5.48
CA ILE A 17 1.59 -6.88 5.13
C ILE A 17 0.93 -7.54 6.34
N GLU A 18 1.59 -7.57 7.49
CA GLU A 18 1.15 -8.34 8.66
C GLU A 18 -0.06 -7.70 9.35
N ASN A 19 -0.05 -6.38 9.54
CA ASN A 19 -1.07 -5.70 10.32
C ASN A 19 -2.24 -5.18 9.48
N ASP A 20 -1.98 -4.72 8.25
CA ASP A 20 -3.03 -4.13 7.43
C ASP A 20 -3.57 -5.12 6.40
N MET A 21 -2.73 -5.64 5.51
CA MET A 21 -3.20 -6.46 4.39
C MET A 21 -3.75 -7.82 4.85
N ASN A 22 -3.05 -8.52 5.74
CA ASN A 22 -3.52 -9.80 6.25
C ASN A 22 -4.81 -9.65 7.05
N SER A 23 -4.92 -8.59 7.87
CA SER A 23 -6.14 -8.28 8.62
C SER A 23 -7.32 -8.01 7.66
N GLU A 24 -7.13 -7.21 6.62
CA GLU A 24 -8.17 -6.94 5.61
C GLU A 24 -8.63 -8.23 4.90
N ILE A 25 -7.68 -9.10 4.54
CA ILE A 25 -7.98 -10.40 3.90
C ILE A 25 -8.82 -11.27 4.83
N GLU A 26 -8.48 -11.38 6.11
CA GLU A 26 -9.23 -12.20 7.07
C GLU A 26 -10.64 -11.64 7.33
N GLU A 27 -10.80 -10.32 7.42
CA GLU A 27 -12.10 -9.68 7.57
C GLU A 27 -12.98 -9.91 6.32
N LEU A 28 -12.42 -9.82 5.12
CA LEU A 28 -13.13 -10.13 3.86
C LEU A 28 -13.51 -11.62 3.76
N LYS A 29 -12.61 -12.54 4.16
CA LYS A 29 -12.92 -13.97 4.20
C LYS A 29 -14.07 -14.26 5.15
N ALA A 30 -14.07 -13.65 6.34
CA ALA A 30 -15.15 -13.81 7.30
C ALA A 30 -16.49 -13.30 6.74
N LEU A 31 -16.49 -12.13 6.11
CA LEU A 31 -17.67 -11.56 5.47
C LEU A 31 -18.24 -12.49 4.37
N LEU A 32 -17.38 -13.02 3.51
CA LEU A 32 -17.78 -13.91 2.43
C LEU A 32 -18.36 -15.22 2.97
N LYS A 33 -17.71 -15.83 3.97
CA LYS A 33 -18.19 -17.07 4.61
C LYS A 33 -19.57 -16.93 5.23
N VAL A 34 -19.80 -15.86 5.98
CA VAL A 34 -21.10 -15.57 6.61
C VAL A 34 -22.21 -15.41 5.57
N ASN A 35 -21.87 -14.93 4.37
CA ASN A 35 -22.80 -14.75 3.26
C ASN A 35 -22.86 -15.96 2.30
N GLY A 36 -22.25 -17.09 2.65
CA GLY A 36 -22.32 -18.34 1.87
C GLY A 36 -21.53 -18.29 0.56
N VAL A 37 -20.58 -17.38 0.43
CA VAL A 37 -19.73 -17.25 -0.76
C VAL A 37 -18.51 -18.15 -0.60
N ALA A 38 -18.27 -19.04 -1.59
CA ALA A 38 -17.10 -19.90 -1.60
C ALA A 38 -15.83 -19.08 -1.76
N LEU A 39 -14.82 -19.40 -0.93
CA LEU A 39 -13.51 -18.76 -1.02
C LEU A 39 -12.66 -19.44 -2.09
N PRO A 40 -11.93 -18.69 -2.92
CA PRO A 40 -10.91 -19.27 -3.79
C PRO A 40 -9.75 -19.84 -2.96
N PRO A 41 -9.01 -20.82 -3.48
CA PRO A 41 -7.81 -21.29 -2.82
C PRO A 41 -6.79 -20.18 -2.68
N ALA A 42 -6.09 -20.13 -1.55
CA ALA A 42 -5.01 -19.17 -1.36
C ALA A 42 -3.85 -19.49 -2.32
N PRO A 43 -3.18 -18.46 -2.88
CA PRO A 43 -1.98 -18.68 -3.65
C PRO A 43 -0.89 -19.29 -2.77
N PRO A 44 0.03 -20.09 -3.34
CA PRO A 44 1.14 -20.65 -2.58
C PRO A 44 2.01 -19.55 -1.98
N GLU A 45 2.57 -19.81 -0.81
CA GLU A 45 3.53 -18.90 -0.20
C GLU A 45 4.76 -18.72 -1.09
N ARG A 46 5.21 -17.49 -1.18
CA ARG A 46 6.42 -17.18 -1.94
C ARG A 46 7.65 -17.49 -1.10
N PRO A 47 8.71 -18.08 -1.69
CA PRO A 47 9.95 -18.33 -0.97
C PRO A 47 10.56 -17.03 -0.45
N VAL A 48 11.12 -17.08 0.75
CA VAL A 48 11.95 -16.00 1.29
C VAL A 48 13.34 -16.11 0.65
N ALA A 49 13.85 -15.02 0.11
CA ALA A 49 15.19 -14.93 -0.46
C ALA A 49 15.92 -13.73 0.14
N SER A 50 17.23 -13.85 0.32
CA SER A 50 18.09 -12.70 0.64
C SER A 50 18.30 -11.83 -0.59
N ILE A 51 18.51 -10.53 -0.40
CA ILE A 51 18.83 -9.63 -1.52
C ILE A 51 20.14 -10.02 -2.21
N GLU A 52 21.07 -10.62 -1.47
CA GLU A 52 22.34 -11.09 -2.00
C GLU A 52 22.16 -12.27 -2.98
N ASP A 53 21.11 -13.07 -2.80
CA ASP A 53 20.80 -14.20 -3.70
C ASP A 53 20.20 -13.75 -5.04
N ILE A 54 19.82 -12.47 -5.13
CA ILE A 54 19.24 -11.89 -6.34
C ILE A 54 20.35 -11.27 -7.19
N PRO A 55 20.54 -11.67 -8.44
CA PRO A 55 21.54 -11.05 -9.32
C PRO A 55 21.37 -9.52 -9.39
N PRO A 56 22.45 -8.73 -9.38
CA PRO A 56 22.37 -7.26 -9.38
C PRO A 56 21.48 -6.68 -10.48
N GLY A 57 21.49 -7.26 -11.67
CA GLY A 57 20.64 -6.81 -12.79
C GLY A 57 19.14 -7.14 -12.65
N ALA A 58 18.77 -7.97 -11.68
CA ALA A 58 17.38 -8.34 -11.39
C ALA A 58 16.83 -7.68 -10.12
N ARG A 59 17.65 -6.90 -9.42
CA ARG A 59 17.23 -6.20 -8.19
C ARG A 59 16.40 -4.97 -8.53
N ILE A 60 15.30 -4.80 -7.78
CA ILE A 60 14.51 -3.57 -7.79
C ILE A 60 15.05 -2.69 -6.67
N ASN A 61 15.29 -1.42 -6.92
CA ASN A 61 15.81 -0.50 -5.90
C ASN A 61 14.70 -0.01 -4.95
N ASP A 62 15.11 0.50 -3.78
CA ASP A 62 14.18 0.91 -2.72
C ASP A 62 13.25 2.05 -3.16
N VAL A 63 13.73 2.97 -4.00
CA VAL A 63 12.92 4.08 -4.55
C VAL A 63 11.80 3.55 -5.44
N GLU A 64 12.10 2.59 -6.30
CA GLU A 64 11.12 1.94 -7.18
C GLU A 64 10.10 1.13 -6.37
N ILE A 65 10.55 0.43 -5.32
CA ILE A 65 9.68 -0.31 -4.41
C ILE A 65 8.73 0.66 -3.70
N ALA A 66 9.25 1.75 -3.13
CA ALA A 66 8.44 2.76 -2.45
C ALA A 66 7.41 3.40 -3.39
N ALA A 67 7.80 3.72 -4.63
CA ALA A 67 6.91 4.27 -5.65
C ALA A 67 5.80 3.27 -6.04
N ALA A 68 6.15 2.00 -6.24
CA ALA A 68 5.18 0.95 -6.57
C ALA A 68 4.17 0.74 -5.44
N VAL A 69 4.63 0.71 -4.18
CA VAL A 69 3.74 0.58 -3.01
C VAL A 69 2.84 1.81 -2.87
N SER A 70 3.37 3.02 -3.06
CA SER A 70 2.58 4.26 -3.06
C SER A 70 1.47 4.23 -4.10
N THR A 71 1.77 3.80 -5.33
CA THR A 71 0.79 3.63 -6.40
C THR A 71 -0.26 2.57 -6.05
N GLY A 72 0.16 1.46 -5.46
CA GLY A 72 -0.75 0.40 -5.00
C GLY A 72 -1.70 0.88 -3.90
N LEU A 73 -1.21 1.65 -2.93
CA LEU A 73 -2.04 2.27 -1.89
C LEU A 73 -3.05 3.26 -2.48
N ALA A 74 -2.63 4.09 -3.44
CA ALA A 74 -3.52 5.03 -4.13
C ALA A 74 -4.63 4.29 -4.89
N ALA A 75 -4.30 3.23 -5.62
CA ALA A 75 -5.29 2.39 -6.31
C ALA A 75 -6.27 1.74 -5.31
N GLY A 76 -5.77 1.28 -4.17
CA GLY A 76 -6.58 0.72 -3.09
C GLY A 76 -7.54 1.76 -2.48
N LEU A 77 -7.13 2.99 -2.29
CA LEU A 77 -7.99 4.10 -1.85
C LEU A 77 -9.14 4.35 -2.81
N VAL A 78 -8.85 4.41 -4.12
CA VAL A 78 -9.87 4.59 -5.17
C VAL A 78 -10.85 3.42 -5.15
N THR A 79 -10.36 2.19 -5.06
CA THR A 79 -11.20 0.98 -5.01
C THR A 79 -12.13 1.00 -3.79
N CYS A 80 -11.61 1.32 -2.60
CA CYS A 80 -12.43 1.44 -1.39
C CYS A 80 -13.52 2.51 -1.56
N SER A 81 -13.17 3.67 -2.10
CA SER A 81 -14.14 4.75 -2.37
C SER A 81 -15.23 4.32 -3.34
N GLN A 82 -14.90 3.57 -4.39
CA GLN A 82 -15.88 3.05 -5.33
C GLN A 82 -16.83 2.04 -4.69
N VAL A 83 -16.32 1.14 -3.86
CA VAL A 83 -17.15 0.17 -3.13
C VAL A 83 -18.09 0.91 -2.18
N MET A 84 -17.57 1.83 -1.38
CA MET A 84 -18.37 2.65 -0.44
C MET A 84 -19.51 3.39 -1.13
N GLY A 85 -19.24 3.98 -2.31
CA GLY A 85 -20.22 4.75 -3.06
C GLY A 85 -21.27 3.92 -3.81
N LYS A 86 -20.97 2.65 -4.08
CA LYS A 86 -21.86 1.76 -4.87
C LYS A 86 -22.57 0.71 -4.03
N CYS A 87 -22.08 0.36 -2.85
CA CYS A 87 -22.69 -0.71 -2.07
C CYS A 87 -24.00 -0.26 -1.41
N LEU A 88 -24.99 -1.17 -1.39
CA LEU A 88 -26.29 -0.96 -0.75
C LEU A 88 -26.33 -1.53 0.69
N ARG A 89 -25.27 -2.18 1.12
CA ARG A 89 -25.13 -2.74 2.47
C ARG A 89 -24.30 -1.81 3.34
N GLU A 90 -24.87 -1.35 4.42
CA GLU A 90 -24.23 -0.43 5.37
C GLU A 90 -22.99 -1.04 6.02
N ASP A 91 -23.05 -2.33 6.42
CA ASP A 91 -21.94 -3.06 7.02
C ASP A 91 -20.74 -3.18 6.07
N VAL A 92 -20.97 -3.43 4.79
CA VAL A 92 -19.92 -3.49 3.76
C VAL A 92 -19.33 -2.10 3.52
N GLY A 93 -20.17 -1.07 3.40
CA GLY A 93 -19.70 0.31 3.25
C GLY A 93 -18.81 0.76 4.39
N MET A 94 -19.19 0.47 5.63
CA MET A 94 -18.40 0.78 6.83
C MET A 94 -17.09 0.01 6.87
N LEU A 95 -17.07 -1.27 6.51
CA LEU A 95 -15.86 -2.09 6.44
C LEU A 95 -14.84 -1.49 5.45
N PHE A 96 -15.29 -1.15 4.25
CA PHE A 96 -14.42 -0.53 3.25
C PHE A 96 -13.99 0.89 3.63
N GLY A 97 -14.79 1.62 4.42
CA GLY A 97 -14.40 2.88 5.05
C GLY A 97 -13.23 2.72 6.01
N GLN A 98 -13.21 1.64 6.80
CA GLN A 98 -12.08 1.31 7.68
C GLN A 98 -10.82 0.95 6.88
N PHE A 99 -10.95 0.15 5.82
CA PHE A 99 -9.84 -0.17 4.92
C PHE A 99 -9.29 1.07 4.23
N HIS A 100 -10.16 1.98 3.80
CA HIS A 100 -9.78 3.26 3.22
C HIS A 100 -8.93 4.09 4.20
N MET A 101 -9.35 4.20 5.46
CA MET A 101 -8.60 4.94 6.48
C MET A 101 -7.23 4.31 6.75
N LYS A 102 -7.14 2.99 6.87
CA LYS A 102 -5.86 2.27 7.04
C LYS A 102 -4.91 2.56 5.88
N LYS A 103 -5.40 2.49 4.63
CA LYS A 103 -4.58 2.78 3.44
C LYS A 103 -4.13 4.24 3.40
N ALA A 104 -4.96 5.18 3.80
CA ALA A 104 -4.59 6.59 3.90
C ALA A 104 -3.47 6.80 4.93
N GLN A 105 -3.56 6.19 6.11
CA GLN A 105 -2.53 6.24 7.15
C GLN A 105 -1.21 5.61 6.67
N ALA A 106 -1.28 4.45 6.02
CA ALA A 106 -0.10 3.80 5.44
C ALA A 106 0.56 4.68 4.37
N GLY A 107 -0.23 5.32 3.51
CA GLY A 107 0.26 6.26 2.50
C GLY A 107 0.99 7.47 3.10
N VAL A 108 0.46 8.06 4.17
CA VAL A 108 1.13 9.16 4.89
C VAL A 108 2.43 8.69 5.53
N THR A 109 2.45 7.50 6.11
CA THR A 109 3.67 6.92 6.71
C THR A 109 4.75 6.69 5.65
N LEU A 110 4.39 6.11 4.51
CA LEU A 110 5.31 5.91 3.39
C LEU A 110 5.82 7.24 2.82
N LEU A 111 4.96 8.25 2.70
CA LEU A 111 5.35 9.58 2.24
C LEU A 111 6.37 10.23 3.18
N ARG A 112 6.17 10.14 4.50
CA ARG A 112 7.13 10.65 5.50
C ARG A 112 8.47 9.95 5.39
N LEU A 113 8.46 8.62 5.25
CA LEU A 113 9.67 7.82 5.05
C LEU A 113 10.39 8.25 3.77
N SER A 114 9.68 8.35 2.66
CA SER A 114 10.22 8.74 1.35
C SER A 114 10.83 10.15 1.37
N LYS A 115 10.20 11.09 2.08
CA LYS A 115 10.75 12.43 2.31
C LYS A 115 12.05 12.38 3.13
N LYS A 116 12.05 11.61 4.23
CA LYS A 116 13.24 11.43 5.09
C LYS A 116 14.43 10.85 4.33
N LYS A 117 14.16 9.91 3.41
CA LYS A 117 15.18 9.24 2.59
C LYS A 117 15.58 10.02 1.32
N GLY A 118 14.91 11.12 1.02
CA GLY A 118 15.17 11.92 -0.20
C GLY A 118 14.68 11.25 -1.49
N TRP A 119 13.71 10.33 -1.41
CA TRP A 119 13.15 9.62 -2.57
C TRP A 119 12.02 10.38 -3.27
N VAL A 120 11.53 11.46 -2.66
CA VAL A 120 10.50 12.32 -3.23
C VAL A 120 11.15 13.46 -3.97
N VAL A 121 10.85 13.58 -5.26
CA VAL A 121 11.22 14.76 -6.05
C VAL A 121 10.08 15.77 -5.92
N PRO A 122 10.24 16.88 -5.17
CA PRO A 122 9.20 17.89 -5.06
C PRO A 122 9.01 18.57 -6.41
N PRO A 123 7.76 18.93 -6.77
CA PRO A 123 7.52 19.74 -7.96
C PRO A 123 8.24 21.10 -7.83
N PRO A 124 8.62 21.76 -8.93
CA PRO A 124 9.22 23.09 -8.89
C PRO A 124 8.34 24.05 -8.09
N LEU A 125 8.94 24.81 -7.20
CA LEU A 125 8.23 25.86 -6.47
C LEU A 125 7.69 26.90 -7.45
N HIS A 126 6.42 27.26 -7.29
CA HIS A 126 5.86 28.39 -8.02
C HIS A 126 6.50 29.69 -7.51
N VAL A 127 7.37 30.27 -8.30
CA VAL A 127 7.92 31.61 -8.02
C VAL A 127 6.89 32.63 -8.52
N ARG A 128 6.26 33.35 -7.59
CA ARG A 128 5.47 34.54 -7.95
C ARG A 128 6.42 35.53 -8.60
N ASN A 129 6.23 35.81 -9.87
CA ASN A 129 6.88 36.99 -10.48
C ASN A 129 6.31 38.24 -9.81
N SER A 130 7.16 38.95 -9.08
CA SER A 130 6.83 40.22 -8.44
C SER A 130 6.44 41.34 -9.43
N ASP A 131 6.58 41.08 -10.74
CA ASP A 131 6.36 42.07 -11.80
C ASP A 131 4.92 42.06 -12.37
N GLN A 132 3.98 41.33 -11.74
CA GLN A 132 2.55 41.33 -12.10
C GLN A 132 1.65 41.86 -10.97
N ALA A 133 2.15 42.75 -10.16
CA ALA A 133 1.35 43.47 -9.20
C ALA A 133 1.03 44.88 -9.75
#